data_d3fdfb7aa720254680a68b6d7cb6bd10
#
_entry.id   d3fdfb7aa720254680a68b6d7cb6bd10
#
_cell.length_a   1.000
_cell.length_b   1.000
_cell.length_c   1.000
_cell.angle_alpha   90.00
_cell.angle_beta   90.00
_cell.angle_gamma   90.00
#
_symmetry.space_group_name_H-M   'P 1'
#
loop_
_entity.id
_entity.type
_entity.pdbx_description
1 polymer ?
#
loop_
_entity_poly.entity_id
_entity_poly.type
_entity_poly.pdbx_seq_one_letter_code
_entity_poly.pdbx_strand_id
1 'polypeptide(L)'
;MTSTMTTTGDETAQTGSGRERVDFWFDPACPFCWITSRWIVETEKVRNIDAHFHVMSMAVLNETTEVSDDYREKLRSSWGPVRVAVAASEFKKEQILSPLYTAMGSRIHNQGNHDISTVIAEALDELGLPPELAEAAESTEYDNAPRKPPRGN
;
A
#
# COMPACT_ATOMS: atom_id res chain seq x y z
N MET A 1 -13.52 22.13 -4.70
CA MET A 1 -13.25 21.94 -5.11
C MET A 1 -12.86 21.86 -5.73
N THR A 2 -12.58 21.85 -6.09
CA THR A 2 -12.15 21.76 -6.73
C THR A 2 -11.86 21.46 -7.55
N SER A 3 -11.92 21.53 -8.06
CA SER A 3 -11.68 21.18 -8.89
C SER A 3 -11.05 21.14 -9.51
N THR A 4 -10.72 21.45 -9.61
CA THR A 4 -10.16 21.52 -10.21
C THR A 4 -9.42 21.11 -10.77
N MET A 5 -9.01 20.76 -10.75
CA MET A 5 -8.26 20.27 -11.18
C MET A 5 -8.31 19.85 -12.22
N THR A 6 -8.57 19.83 -12.70
CA THR A 6 -8.65 19.48 -13.61
C THR A 6 -8.14 19.71 -14.46
N THR A 7 -7.81 19.80 -14.83
CA THR A 7 -7.41 20.00 -15.55
C THR A 7 -7.19 19.73 -16.45
N THR A 8 -7.24 19.89 -16.84
CA THR A 8 -7.06 20.20 -17.78
C THR A 8 -6.26 19.46 -18.56
N GLY A 9 -5.63 19.61 -18.93
CA GLY A 9 -4.79 19.01 -19.70
C GLY A 9 -4.76 17.64 -19.70
N ASP A 10 -5.36 17.24 -18.92
CA ASP A 10 -5.20 16.04 -18.70
C ASP A 10 -5.87 15.09 -19.48
N GLU A 11 -6.52 15.41 -20.51
CA GLU A 11 -7.02 14.46 -21.37
C GLU A 11 -6.00 13.54 -21.89
N THR A 12 -4.79 14.01 -22.06
CA THR A 12 -3.75 13.14 -22.58
C THR A 12 -3.31 12.12 -21.55
N ALA A 13 -3.62 12.34 -20.31
CA ALA A 13 -3.22 11.40 -19.29
C ALA A 13 -4.28 10.34 -19.02
N GLN A 14 -5.39 10.39 -19.71
CA GLN A 14 -6.42 9.42 -19.45
C GLN A 14 -6.06 8.06 -20.00
N THR A 15 -6.45 7.03 -19.30
CA THR A 15 -6.21 5.68 -19.76
C THR A 15 -7.24 5.28 -20.78
N GLY A 16 -7.11 4.09 -21.33
CA GLY A 16 -8.06 3.58 -22.29
C GLY A 16 -9.46 3.44 -21.74
N SER A 17 -9.63 3.43 -20.43
CA SER A 17 -10.95 3.35 -19.83
C SER A 17 -11.65 4.70 -19.82
N GLY A 18 -10.97 5.77 -20.17
CA GLY A 18 -11.52 7.11 -20.09
C GLY A 18 -11.54 7.67 -18.68
N ARG A 19 -10.92 7.00 -17.74
CA ARG A 19 -10.89 7.42 -16.34
C ARG A 19 -9.55 8.06 -16.04
N GLU A 20 -9.57 9.02 -15.11
CA GLU A 20 -8.35 9.69 -14.71
C GLU A 20 -7.54 8.81 -13.77
N ARG A 21 -6.28 8.63 -14.06
CA ARG A 21 -5.42 7.79 -13.24
C ARG A 21 -4.99 8.51 -11.98
N VAL A 22 -5.11 7.83 -10.84
CA VAL A 22 -4.64 8.34 -9.55
C VAL A 22 -3.71 7.29 -8.96
N ASP A 23 -2.50 7.68 -8.60
CA ASP A 23 -1.54 6.78 -7.99
C ASP A 23 -1.47 7.06 -6.50
N PHE A 24 -1.54 6.02 -5.69
CA PHE A 24 -1.53 6.16 -4.24
C PHE A 24 -0.50 5.21 -3.64
N TRP A 25 0.40 5.77 -2.85
CA TRP A 25 1.45 4.99 -2.18
C TRP A 25 1.03 4.75 -0.74
N PHE A 26 1.15 3.51 -0.28
CA PHE A 26 0.71 3.14 1.06
C PHE A 26 1.75 2.31 1.80
N ASP A 27 1.79 2.48 3.11
CA ASP A 27 2.50 1.59 4.02
C ASP A 27 1.41 0.87 4.82
N PRO A 28 1.34 -0.46 4.76
CA PRO A 28 0.24 -1.18 5.42
C PRO A 28 0.10 -0.90 6.91
N ALA A 29 1.18 -0.53 7.58
CA ALA A 29 1.14 -0.28 9.02
C ALA A 29 0.75 1.14 9.37
N CYS A 30 0.68 2.04 8.40
CA CYS A 30 0.44 3.46 8.68
C CYS A 30 -1.06 3.75 8.80
N PRO A 31 -1.53 4.23 9.97
CA PRO A 31 -2.97 4.49 10.14
C PRO A 31 -3.49 5.62 9.25
N PHE A 32 -2.66 6.63 8.98
CA PHE A 32 -3.11 7.71 8.10
C PHE A 32 -3.26 7.25 6.66
N CYS A 33 -2.36 6.39 6.20
CA CYS A 33 -2.49 5.79 4.87
C CYS A 33 -3.80 5.01 4.78
N TRP A 34 -4.14 4.29 5.85
CA TRP A 34 -5.35 3.48 5.85
C TRP A 34 -6.60 4.34 5.66
N ILE A 35 -6.69 5.44 6.42
CA ILE A 35 -7.83 6.33 6.31
C ILE A 35 -7.93 6.91 4.90
N THR A 36 -6.81 7.39 4.36
CA THR A 36 -6.79 7.95 3.01
C THR A 36 -7.19 6.91 1.97
N SER A 37 -6.71 5.67 2.15
CA SER A 37 -7.01 4.62 1.18
C SER A 37 -8.50 4.31 1.14
N ARG A 38 -9.17 4.35 2.30
CA ARG A 38 -10.60 4.08 2.33
C ARG A 38 -11.37 5.18 1.61
N TRP A 39 -10.90 6.41 1.77
CA TRP A 39 -11.50 7.53 1.05
C TRP A 39 -11.33 7.37 -0.46
N ILE A 40 -10.15 6.95 -0.90
CA ILE A 40 -9.89 6.75 -2.33
C ILE A 40 -10.78 5.65 -2.89
N VAL A 41 -10.93 4.53 -2.16
CA VAL A 41 -11.77 3.43 -2.62
C VAL A 41 -13.22 3.88 -2.76
N GLU A 42 -13.72 4.68 -1.81
CA GLU A 42 -15.08 5.17 -1.92
C GLU A 42 -15.23 6.19 -3.04
N THR A 43 -14.22 7.04 -3.22
CA THR A 43 -14.27 8.04 -4.28
C THR A 43 -14.28 7.37 -5.66
N GLU A 44 -13.56 6.27 -5.80
CA GLU A 44 -13.50 5.54 -7.06
C GLU A 44 -14.87 5.06 -7.50
N LYS A 45 -15.75 4.79 -6.54
CA LYS A 45 -17.10 4.32 -6.87
C LYS A 45 -17.99 5.41 -7.45
N VAL A 46 -17.70 6.68 -7.15
CA VAL A 46 -18.58 7.77 -7.55
C VAL A 46 -17.90 8.82 -8.44
N ARG A 47 -16.62 8.70 -8.67
CA ARG A 47 -15.88 9.61 -9.55
C ARG A 47 -15.22 8.79 -10.64
N ASN A 48 -14.88 9.46 -11.72
CA ASN A 48 -14.30 8.77 -12.86
C ASN A 48 -12.79 8.70 -12.71
N ILE A 49 -12.33 7.97 -11.71
CA ILE A 49 -10.90 7.79 -11.47
C ILE A 49 -10.55 6.30 -11.45
N ASP A 50 -9.30 6.03 -11.75
CA ASP A 50 -8.76 4.68 -11.78
C ASP A 50 -7.58 4.68 -10.81
N ALA A 51 -7.78 4.15 -9.63
CA ALA A 51 -6.78 4.20 -8.56
C ALA A 51 -5.79 3.06 -8.68
N HIS A 52 -4.51 3.39 -8.62
CA HIS A 52 -3.43 2.41 -8.66
C HIS A 52 -2.65 2.49 -7.36
N PHE A 53 -2.57 1.37 -6.66
CA PHE A 53 -1.92 1.31 -5.36
C PHE A 53 -0.47 0.84 -5.51
N HIS A 54 0.42 1.47 -4.75
CA HIS A 54 1.84 1.15 -4.77
C HIS A 54 2.36 1.07 -3.34
N VAL A 55 3.36 0.24 -3.10
CA VAL A 55 3.91 0.05 -1.77
C VAL A 55 4.97 1.11 -1.46
N MET A 56 4.90 1.68 -0.29
CA MET A 56 5.97 2.50 0.25
C MET A 56 6.26 2.05 1.68
N SER A 57 7.28 2.62 2.31
CA SER A 57 7.63 2.27 3.67
C SER A 57 7.92 3.53 4.47
N MET A 58 7.21 3.71 5.57
CA MET A 58 7.50 4.80 6.49
C MET A 58 8.88 4.63 7.12
N ALA A 59 9.35 3.38 7.25
CA ALA A 59 10.70 3.13 7.73
C ALA A 59 11.73 3.74 6.78
N VAL A 60 11.52 3.59 5.48
CA VAL A 60 12.42 4.19 4.49
C VAL A 60 12.36 5.71 4.56
N LEU A 61 11.16 6.27 4.63
CA LEU A 61 11.00 7.72 4.66
C LEU A 61 11.64 8.34 5.89
N ASN A 62 11.76 7.59 6.97
CA ASN A 62 12.30 8.10 8.22
C ASN A 62 13.69 7.56 8.55
N GLU A 63 14.38 6.97 7.57
CA GLU A 63 15.69 6.36 7.83
C GLU A 63 16.69 7.34 8.41
N THR A 64 16.67 8.57 7.93
CA THR A 64 17.62 9.56 8.39
C THR A 64 16.98 10.64 9.25
N THR A 65 15.71 10.47 9.60
CA THR A 65 15.00 11.43 10.43
C THR A 65 15.17 11.06 11.90
N GLU A 66 15.41 12.07 12.74
CA GLU A 66 15.50 11.81 14.16
C GLU A 66 14.13 11.56 14.73
N VAL A 67 13.92 10.41 15.33
CA VAL A 67 12.64 10.05 15.92
C VAL A 67 12.91 9.38 17.26
N SER A 68 11.88 9.24 18.08
CA SER A 68 12.04 8.59 19.39
C SER A 68 12.40 7.10 19.20
N ASP A 69 12.99 6.53 20.23
CA ASP A 69 13.37 5.12 20.18
C ASP A 69 12.12 4.24 20.02
N ASP A 70 11.01 4.60 20.66
CA ASP A 70 9.78 3.82 20.54
C ASP A 70 9.28 3.84 19.09
N TYR A 71 9.32 4.99 18.46
CA TYR A 71 8.86 5.09 17.08
C TYR A 71 9.81 4.34 16.14
N ARG A 72 11.11 4.40 16.42
CA ARG A 72 12.09 3.67 15.61
C ARG A 72 11.84 2.15 15.68
N GLU A 73 11.46 1.68 16.87
CA GLU A 73 11.14 0.26 17.01
C GLU A 73 9.87 -0.10 16.24
N LYS A 74 8.86 0.77 16.27
CA LYS A 74 7.66 0.52 15.48
C LYS A 74 7.97 0.49 13.99
N LEU A 75 8.87 1.36 13.54
CA LEU A 75 9.25 1.37 12.14
C LEU A 75 9.94 0.06 11.76
N ARG A 76 10.77 -0.48 12.65
CA ARG A 76 11.42 -1.75 12.36
C ARG A 76 10.41 -2.88 12.20
N SER A 77 9.41 -2.91 13.06
CA SER A 77 8.43 -3.98 13.00
C SER A 77 7.45 -3.82 11.84
N SER A 78 7.41 -2.65 11.22
CA SER A 78 6.49 -2.40 10.12
C SER A 78 6.97 -2.99 8.80
N TRP A 79 8.21 -3.49 8.73
CA TRP A 79 8.74 -4.02 7.48
C TRP A 79 8.03 -5.30 7.02
N GLY A 80 7.50 -6.11 7.95
CA GLY A 80 6.88 -7.37 7.57
C GLY A 80 5.76 -7.21 6.54
N PRO A 81 4.73 -6.42 6.84
CA PRO A 81 3.64 -6.24 5.87
C PRO A 81 4.09 -5.58 4.56
N VAL A 82 5.06 -4.66 4.63
CA VAL A 82 5.60 -4.03 3.42
C VAL A 82 6.24 -5.08 2.52
N ARG A 83 7.06 -5.94 3.10
CA ARG A 83 7.76 -6.97 2.32
C ARG A 83 6.79 -7.96 1.70
N VAL A 84 5.77 -8.36 2.45
CA VAL A 84 4.78 -9.28 1.91
C VAL A 84 4.00 -8.64 0.77
N ALA A 85 3.68 -7.35 0.89
CA ALA A 85 2.99 -6.67 -0.19
C ALA A 85 3.84 -6.61 -1.46
N VAL A 86 5.14 -6.32 -1.30
CA VAL A 86 6.05 -6.30 -2.45
C VAL A 86 6.11 -7.68 -3.11
N ALA A 87 6.28 -8.73 -2.29
CA ALA A 87 6.38 -10.09 -2.83
C ALA A 87 5.09 -10.49 -3.55
N ALA A 88 3.94 -10.13 -2.99
CA ALA A 88 2.67 -10.45 -3.61
C ALA A 88 2.51 -9.74 -4.96
N SER A 89 2.96 -8.49 -5.04
CA SER A 89 2.85 -7.76 -6.30
C SER A 89 3.77 -8.34 -7.38
N GLU A 90 4.90 -8.89 -6.98
CA GLU A 90 5.79 -9.56 -7.94
C GLU A 90 5.17 -10.88 -8.41
N PHE A 91 4.41 -11.54 -7.53
CA PHE A 91 3.77 -12.80 -7.87
C PHE A 91 2.52 -12.61 -8.73
N LYS A 92 1.69 -11.61 -8.39
CA LYS A 92 0.38 -11.43 -9.04
C LYS A 92 0.21 -10.09 -9.72
N LYS A 93 1.24 -9.28 -9.82
CA LYS A 93 1.22 -7.95 -10.39
C LYS A 93 0.56 -6.95 -9.46
N GLU A 94 0.62 -5.70 -9.86
CA GLU A 94 0.27 -4.59 -9.02
C GLU A 94 -1.18 -4.56 -8.57
N GLN A 95 -2.08 -5.12 -9.35
CA GLN A 95 -3.49 -5.05 -9.01
C GLN A 95 -3.84 -5.86 -7.76
N ILE A 96 -2.95 -6.73 -7.28
CA ILE A 96 -3.21 -7.46 -6.04
C ILE A 96 -3.07 -6.55 -4.83
N LEU A 97 -2.43 -5.39 -4.98
CA LEU A 97 -2.10 -4.56 -3.84
C LEU A 97 -3.32 -3.98 -3.14
N SER A 98 -4.32 -3.52 -3.89
CA SER A 98 -5.50 -2.96 -3.25
C SER A 98 -6.27 -3.98 -2.41
N PRO A 99 -6.60 -5.17 -2.95
CA PRO A 99 -7.30 -6.15 -2.10
C PRO A 99 -6.41 -6.69 -0.96
N LEU A 100 -5.11 -6.83 -1.19
CA LEU A 100 -4.24 -7.30 -0.11
C LEU A 100 -4.15 -6.26 1.00
N TYR A 101 -4.02 -5.00 0.64
CA TYR A 101 -3.99 -3.93 1.61
C TYR A 101 -5.30 -3.90 2.41
N THR A 102 -6.44 -4.05 1.73
CA THR A 102 -7.72 -4.07 2.41
C THR A 102 -7.78 -5.23 3.42
N ALA A 103 -7.31 -6.40 3.03
CA ALA A 103 -7.34 -7.55 3.93
C ALA A 103 -6.43 -7.36 5.15
N MET A 104 -5.22 -6.84 4.94
CA MET A 104 -4.32 -6.60 6.05
C MET A 104 -4.75 -5.41 6.88
N GLY A 105 -5.13 -4.33 6.22
CA GLY A 105 -5.45 -3.08 6.91
C GLY A 105 -6.71 -3.16 7.76
N SER A 106 -7.72 -3.89 7.30
CA SER A 106 -8.92 -4.03 8.11
C SER A 106 -8.61 -4.79 9.41
N ARG A 107 -7.71 -5.76 9.35
CA ARG A 107 -7.32 -6.48 10.55
C ARG A 107 -6.47 -5.64 11.49
N ILE A 108 -5.52 -4.90 10.95
CA ILE A 108 -4.63 -4.08 11.75
C ILE A 108 -5.37 -2.87 12.32
N HIS A 109 -6.03 -2.12 11.46
CA HIS A 109 -6.53 -0.79 11.84
C HIS A 109 -7.96 -0.80 12.35
N ASN A 110 -8.83 -1.61 11.76
CA ASN A 110 -10.22 -1.66 12.19
C ASN A 110 -10.43 -2.63 13.34
N GLN A 111 -9.73 -3.76 13.33
CA GLN A 111 -9.89 -4.76 14.37
C GLN A 111 -8.83 -4.66 15.46
N GLY A 112 -7.81 -3.83 15.24
CA GLY A 112 -6.76 -3.65 16.25
C GLY A 112 -5.89 -4.87 16.45
N ASN A 113 -5.76 -5.73 15.43
CA ASN A 113 -4.96 -6.93 15.56
C ASN A 113 -3.49 -6.60 15.29
N HIS A 114 -2.67 -6.67 16.33
CA HIS A 114 -1.25 -6.36 16.21
C HIS A 114 -0.36 -7.60 16.09
N ASP A 115 -0.98 -8.78 15.98
CA ASP A 115 -0.22 -10.01 15.72
C ASP A 115 -0.01 -10.07 14.20
N ILE A 116 1.07 -9.48 13.77
CA ILE A 116 1.32 -9.25 12.34
C ILE A 116 1.45 -10.56 11.57
N SER A 117 2.06 -11.59 12.16
CA SER A 117 2.17 -12.84 11.42
C SER A 117 0.80 -13.48 11.19
N THR A 118 -0.11 -13.38 12.15
CA THR A 118 -1.48 -13.86 11.94
C THR A 118 -2.21 -13.02 10.89
N VAL A 119 -2.04 -11.69 10.95
CA VAL A 119 -2.65 -10.80 9.98
C VAL A 119 -2.22 -11.17 8.55
N ILE A 120 -0.93 -11.38 8.36
CA ILE A 120 -0.39 -11.73 7.05
C ILE A 120 -0.95 -13.07 6.59
N ALA A 121 -0.91 -14.08 7.45
CA ALA A 121 -1.38 -15.41 7.07
C ALA A 121 -2.85 -15.40 6.69
N GLU A 122 -3.66 -14.70 7.47
CA GLU A 122 -5.10 -14.65 7.20
C GLU A 122 -5.41 -13.86 5.94
N ALA A 123 -4.68 -12.77 5.70
CA ALA A 123 -4.90 -11.98 4.51
C ALA A 123 -4.54 -12.76 3.25
N LEU A 124 -3.42 -13.48 3.29
CA LEU A 124 -3.03 -14.31 2.14
C LEU A 124 -4.07 -15.39 1.88
N ASP A 125 -4.57 -16.02 2.94
CA ASP A 125 -5.57 -17.07 2.80
C ASP A 125 -6.87 -16.52 2.22
N GLU A 126 -7.29 -15.37 2.70
CA GLU A 126 -8.52 -14.75 2.20
C GLU A 126 -8.47 -14.50 0.70
N LEU A 127 -7.30 -14.15 0.19
CA LEU A 127 -7.16 -13.82 -1.23
C LEU A 127 -6.73 -15.01 -2.08
N GLY A 128 -6.59 -16.18 -1.47
CA GLY A 128 -6.16 -17.37 -2.21
C GLY A 128 -4.71 -17.29 -2.69
N LEU A 129 -3.88 -16.51 -2.00
CA LEU A 129 -2.47 -16.39 -2.35
C LEU A 129 -1.65 -17.48 -1.66
N PRO A 130 -0.50 -17.85 -2.23
CA PRO A 130 0.32 -18.88 -1.60
C PRO A 130 0.74 -18.48 -0.19
N PRO A 131 0.55 -19.37 0.80
CA PRO A 131 0.95 -19.02 2.17
C PRO A 131 2.45 -18.80 2.31
N GLU A 132 3.24 -19.34 1.37
CA GLU A 132 4.69 -19.12 1.40
C GLU A 132 5.08 -17.67 1.23
N LEU A 133 4.20 -16.84 0.67
CA LEU A 133 4.51 -15.41 0.56
C LEU A 133 4.72 -14.76 1.93
N ALA A 134 4.22 -15.38 3.01
CA ALA A 134 4.44 -14.86 4.34
C ALA A 134 5.93 -14.86 4.72
N GLU A 135 6.72 -15.74 4.10
CA GLU A 135 8.15 -15.80 4.40
C GLU A 135 8.88 -14.54 3.96
N ALA A 136 8.30 -13.78 3.04
CA ALA A 136 8.91 -12.54 2.59
C ALA A 136 9.05 -11.53 3.74
N ALA A 137 8.23 -11.64 4.78
CA ALA A 137 8.31 -10.72 5.91
C ALA A 137 9.69 -10.69 6.54
N GLU A 138 10.45 -11.81 6.42
CA GLU A 138 11.77 -11.89 7.01
C GLU A 138 12.89 -11.70 5.98
N SER A 139 12.57 -11.36 4.76
CA SER A 139 13.60 -11.29 3.70
C SER A 139 13.86 -9.85 3.29
N THR A 140 15.10 -9.42 3.41
CA THR A 140 15.48 -8.07 3.03
C THR A 140 15.58 -7.89 1.51
N GLU A 141 15.43 -8.98 0.74
CA GLU A 141 15.48 -8.81 -0.72
C GLU A 141 14.36 -7.94 -1.26
N TYR A 142 13.31 -7.72 -0.48
CA TYR A 142 12.18 -6.90 -0.92
C TYR A 142 12.31 -5.44 -0.47
N ASP A 143 13.41 -5.07 0.20
CA ASP A 143 13.53 -3.75 0.81
C ASP A 143 13.86 -2.64 -0.16
N ASN A 144 14.32 -2.98 -1.36
CA ASN A 144 14.65 -1.94 -2.33
C ASN A 144 13.44 -1.40 -3.08
N ALA A 145 12.38 -2.19 -3.21
CA ALA A 145 11.22 -1.73 -3.98
C ALA A 145 10.60 -0.45 -3.41
N PRO A 146 10.36 -0.36 -2.08
CA PRO A 146 9.80 0.88 -1.55
C PRO A 146 10.78 2.04 -1.52
N ARG A 147 12.07 1.79 -1.83
CA ARG A 147 13.05 2.87 -1.91
C ARG A 147 13.09 3.51 -3.29
N LYS A 148 12.50 2.89 -4.28
CA LYS A 148 12.52 3.44 -5.62
C LYS A 148 11.56 4.62 -5.70
N PRO A 149 11.94 5.70 -6.39
CA PRO A 149 11.01 6.81 -6.53
C PRO A 149 9.80 6.41 -7.36
N PRO A 150 8.72 7.14 -7.22
CA PRO A 150 7.57 6.90 -8.07
C PRO A 150 7.97 6.98 -9.53
N ARG A 151 7.42 6.08 -10.35
CA ARG A 151 7.72 6.12 -11.73
C ARG A 151 7.12 7.34 -12.32
N GLY A 152 7.92 8.05 -13.06
CA GLY A 152 7.42 9.18 -13.79
C GLY A 152 6.51 8.69 -14.87
N ASN A 153 5.73 9.57 -15.42
CA ASN A 153 4.83 9.14 -16.44
C ASN A 153 5.13 9.60 -17.76
#